data_d62260a363a1ed8b9ee27c28c5c93c8c
#
_entry.id   d62260a363a1ed8b9ee27c28c5c93c8c
#
_cell.length_a   1.000
_cell.length_b   1.000
_cell.length_c   1.000
_cell.angle_alpha   90.00
_cell.angle_beta   90.00
_cell.angle_gamma   90.00
#
_symmetry.space_group_name_H-M   'P 1'
#
loop_
_entity.id
_entity.type
_entity.pdbx_description
1 polymer ?
#
loop_
_entity_poly.entity_id
_entity_poly.type
_entity_poly.pdbx_seq_one_letter_code
_entity_poly.pdbx_strand_id
1 'polypeptide(L)'
;MSNIAILTPAHDYWENWSLPKAHYERLLGPDLSFRPWTDPGDLSQFDLILPLLAWGYQRDVTAWFALLDKLEAEALPLANPAKVLRWNSDKAYLAELTEAGVASVPTLIRESMNDAALESARAIFESPRLVVKPPISGGADGTYLIGPSDPLPADAVGKRMLVQPYLPAIADDGEYSLFYFGGRYSHAISKHPAQGDFRVQEQFGGVERSIYAPADARALAETAMVAADRLLGCGTLTYARVDMVRDGEGTFRLMELELIEPSLFLHFAPDEGALFAKAVKASNQADR
;
A
#
# COMPACT_ATOMS: atom_id res chain seq x y z
N MET A 1 -27.26 10.86 -9.61
CA MET A 1 -26.13 10.87 -8.66
C MET A 1 -25.58 9.46 -8.66
N SER A 2 -24.27 9.29 -8.54
CA SER A 2 -23.65 7.97 -8.66
C SER A 2 -23.75 7.24 -7.32
N ASN A 3 -24.22 6.00 -7.36
CA ASN A 3 -24.30 5.14 -6.19
C ASN A 3 -22.93 4.45 -6.00
N ILE A 4 -22.20 4.78 -4.94
CA ILE A 4 -20.82 4.32 -4.71
C ILE A 4 -20.76 3.43 -3.48
N ALA A 5 -20.15 2.25 -3.59
CA ALA A 5 -19.79 1.42 -2.45
C ALA A 5 -18.33 1.64 -2.04
N ILE A 6 -18.07 1.80 -0.75
CA ILE A 6 -16.74 1.72 -0.18
C ILE A 6 -16.65 0.42 0.63
N LEU A 7 -15.71 -0.45 0.25
CA LEU A 7 -15.42 -1.65 1.02
C LEU A 7 -14.71 -1.23 2.31
N THR A 8 -15.25 -1.71 3.44
CA THR A 8 -14.77 -1.39 4.80
C THR A 8 -14.16 -2.60 5.47
N PRO A 9 -13.48 -2.43 6.59
CA PRO A 9 -13.02 -3.55 7.40
C PRO A 9 -14.17 -4.45 7.87
N ALA A 10 -13.83 -5.65 8.31
CA ALA A 10 -14.75 -6.51 9.04
C ALA A 10 -15.23 -5.83 10.34
N HIS A 11 -16.38 -6.24 10.87
CA HIS A 11 -16.98 -5.62 12.07
C HIS A 11 -16.11 -5.72 13.33
N ASP A 12 -15.23 -6.72 13.39
CA ASP A 12 -14.30 -6.98 14.50
C ASP A 12 -12.92 -6.36 14.30
N TYR A 13 -12.75 -5.54 13.27
CA TYR A 13 -11.48 -4.87 13.01
C TYR A 13 -11.26 -3.76 14.04
N TRP A 14 -10.09 -3.75 14.67
CA TRP A 14 -9.78 -2.91 15.84
C TRP A 14 -9.47 -1.44 15.51
N GLU A 15 -9.04 -1.17 14.28
CA GLU A 15 -8.61 0.18 13.89
C GLU A 15 -9.81 1.10 13.62
N ASN A 16 -9.71 2.33 14.12
CA ASN A 16 -10.76 3.33 13.94
C ASN A 16 -10.66 3.97 12.54
N TRP A 17 -11.71 3.84 11.75
CA TRP A 17 -11.83 4.41 10.41
C TRP A 17 -12.85 5.54 10.29
N SER A 18 -13.26 6.13 11.43
CA SER A 18 -14.25 7.22 11.44
C SER A 18 -13.78 8.48 10.72
N LEU A 19 -12.49 8.82 10.81
CA LEU A 19 -11.92 9.99 10.14
C LEU A 19 -11.88 9.82 8.61
N PRO A 20 -11.33 8.74 8.04
CA PRO A 20 -11.45 8.47 6.61
C PRO A 20 -12.90 8.44 6.11
N LYS A 21 -13.81 7.81 6.87
CA LYS A 21 -15.24 7.78 6.55
C LYS A 21 -15.80 9.19 6.38
N ALA A 22 -15.58 10.06 7.35
CA ALA A 22 -16.05 11.44 7.31
C ALA A 22 -15.49 12.22 6.10
N HIS A 23 -14.22 12.00 5.74
CA HIS A 23 -13.62 12.60 4.55
C HIS A 23 -14.31 12.13 3.26
N TYR A 24 -14.56 10.82 3.12
CA TYR A 24 -15.23 10.28 1.94
C TYR A 24 -16.68 10.77 1.81
N GLU A 25 -17.44 10.79 2.92
CA GLU A 25 -18.80 11.35 2.94
C GLU A 25 -18.83 12.82 2.49
N ARG A 26 -17.91 13.63 3.00
CA ARG A 26 -17.79 15.05 2.62
C ARG A 26 -17.45 15.23 1.13
N LEU A 27 -16.56 14.40 0.58
CA LEU A 27 -16.01 14.57 -0.76
C LEU A 27 -16.86 13.94 -1.86
N LEU A 28 -17.46 12.80 -1.59
CA LEU A 28 -18.17 12.00 -2.59
C LEU A 28 -19.69 12.15 -2.47
N GLY A 29 -20.17 12.72 -1.36
CA GLY A 29 -21.59 13.03 -1.17
C GLY A 29 -22.37 11.96 -0.41
N PRO A 30 -23.70 12.15 -0.26
CA PRO A 30 -24.52 11.33 0.62
C PRO A 30 -24.87 9.94 0.06
N ASP A 31 -24.65 9.70 -1.24
CA ASP A 31 -25.02 8.44 -1.91
C ASP A 31 -23.92 7.36 -1.75
N LEU A 32 -23.18 7.41 -0.64
CA LEU A 32 -22.17 6.41 -0.28
C LEU A 32 -22.79 5.28 0.54
N SER A 33 -22.38 4.05 0.22
CA SER A 33 -22.65 2.87 1.02
C SER A 33 -21.35 2.27 1.53
N PHE A 34 -21.27 2.03 2.83
CA PHE A 34 -20.13 1.36 3.44
C PHE A 34 -20.45 -0.11 3.63
N ARG A 35 -19.65 -1.00 3.04
CA ARG A 35 -19.88 -2.45 2.97
C ARG A 35 -18.68 -3.21 3.49
N PRO A 36 -18.80 -4.05 4.54
CA PRO A 36 -17.71 -4.89 4.98
C PRO A 36 -17.22 -5.78 3.84
N TRP A 37 -15.91 -5.77 3.56
CA TRP A 37 -15.37 -6.59 2.47
C TRP A 37 -15.60 -8.09 2.67
N THR A 38 -15.75 -8.55 3.92
CA THR A 38 -16.02 -9.95 4.29
C THR A 38 -17.47 -10.39 3.97
N ASP A 39 -18.40 -9.45 3.94
CA ASP A 39 -19.81 -9.68 3.57
C ASP A 39 -20.42 -8.40 3.00
N PRO A 40 -20.07 -8.04 1.76
CA PRO A 40 -20.50 -6.77 1.17
C PRO A 40 -21.95 -6.79 0.66
N GLY A 41 -22.61 -7.96 0.67
CA GLY A 41 -23.92 -8.15 0.10
C GLY A 41 -23.93 -8.04 -1.44
N ASP A 42 -25.04 -7.58 -2.00
CA ASP A 42 -25.19 -7.35 -3.44
C ASP A 42 -24.50 -6.04 -3.83
N LEU A 43 -23.44 -6.14 -4.64
CA LEU A 43 -22.67 -5.01 -5.17
C LEU A 43 -23.08 -4.60 -6.59
N SER A 44 -23.94 -5.35 -7.28
CA SER A 44 -24.33 -5.08 -8.67
C SER A 44 -25.12 -3.78 -8.87
N GLN A 45 -25.67 -3.24 -7.78
CA GLN A 45 -26.44 -2.00 -7.77
C GLN A 45 -25.57 -0.74 -7.74
N PHE A 46 -24.26 -0.86 -7.59
CA PHE A 46 -23.37 0.29 -7.47
C PHE A 46 -22.73 0.65 -8.81
N ASP A 47 -22.61 1.95 -9.04
CA ASP A 47 -21.94 2.51 -10.22
C ASP A 47 -20.42 2.47 -10.09
N LEU A 48 -19.88 2.35 -8.88
CA LEU A 48 -18.46 2.22 -8.59
C LEU A 48 -18.22 1.60 -7.21
N ILE A 49 -17.22 0.74 -7.12
CA ILE A 49 -16.78 0.10 -5.88
C ILE A 49 -15.35 0.56 -5.57
N LEU A 50 -15.14 1.11 -4.37
CA LEU A 50 -13.86 1.60 -3.88
C LEU A 50 -13.36 0.70 -2.73
N PRO A 51 -12.26 -0.03 -2.87
CA PRO A 51 -11.74 -0.89 -1.78
C PRO A 51 -10.93 -0.12 -0.71
N LEU A 52 -11.07 1.20 -0.64
CA LEU A 52 -10.24 2.13 0.13
C LEU A 52 -10.16 1.87 1.64
N LEU A 53 -11.07 1.09 2.21
CA LEU A 53 -11.08 0.70 3.61
C LEU A 53 -11.17 -0.82 3.78
N ALA A 54 -10.74 -1.61 2.79
CA ALA A 54 -10.73 -3.07 2.87
C ALA A 54 -9.64 -3.59 3.84
N TRP A 55 -9.35 -2.81 4.90
CA TRP A 55 -8.32 -3.14 5.90
C TRP A 55 -8.58 -4.50 6.54
N GLY A 56 -7.51 -5.23 6.80
CA GLY A 56 -7.58 -6.55 7.40
C GLY A 56 -7.71 -7.69 6.38
N TYR A 57 -7.68 -7.43 5.06
CA TYR A 57 -7.77 -8.49 4.04
C TYR A 57 -6.63 -9.53 4.17
N GLN A 58 -5.48 -9.12 4.69
CA GLN A 58 -4.35 -10.03 4.95
C GLN A 58 -4.64 -11.09 6.01
N ARG A 59 -5.69 -10.93 6.82
CA ARG A 59 -6.10 -11.91 7.85
C ARG A 59 -6.87 -13.08 7.26
N ASP A 60 -7.55 -12.87 6.12
CA ASP A 60 -8.22 -13.92 5.37
C ASP A 60 -8.02 -13.69 3.86
N VAL A 61 -6.82 -14.03 3.41
CA VAL A 61 -6.39 -13.88 2.01
C VAL A 61 -7.26 -14.72 1.08
N THR A 62 -7.77 -15.87 1.55
CA THR A 62 -8.64 -16.73 0.75
C THR A 62 -9.98 -16.05 0.47
N ALA A 63 -10.60 -15.48 1.49
CA ALA A 63 -11.85 -14.74 1.32
C ALA A 63 -11.65 -13.47 0.47
N TRP A 64 -10.52 -12.79 0.64
CA TRP A 64 -10.17 -11.63 -0.16
C TRP A 64 -10.07 -11.96 -1.66
N PHE A 65 -9.32 -12.99 -2.02
CA PHE A 65 -9.20 -13.41 -3.41
C PHE A 65 -10.51 -13.94 -3.99
N ALA A 66 -11.33 -14.63 -3.20
CA ALA A 66 -12.67 -15.04 -3.63
C ALA A 66 -13.59 -13.84 -3.91
N LEU A 67 -13.47 -12.75 -3.12
CA LEU A 67 -14.18 -11.51 -3.41
C LEU A 67 -13.70 -10.90 -4.74
N LEU A 68 -12.39 -10.83 -4.97
CA LEU A 68 -11.85 -10.30 -6.24
C LEU A 68 -12.30 -11.14 -7.45
N ASP A 69 -12.30 -12.48 -7.32
CA ASP A 69 -12.83 -13.39 -8.36
C ASP A 69 -14.29 -13.09 -8.69
N LYS A 70 -15.12 -12.87 -7.66
CA LYS A 70 -16.52 -12.50 -7.82
C LYS A 70 -16.67 -11.16 -8.54
N LEU A 71 -15.97 -10.12 -8.08
CA LEU A 71 -16.01 -8.78 -8.67
C LEU A 71 -15.63 -8.80 -10.16
N GLU A 72 -14.60 -9.59 -10.50
CA GLU A 72 -14.13 -9.74 -11.88
C GLU A 72 -15.12 -10.55 -12.74
N ALA A 73 -15.62 -11.69 -12.23
CA ALA A 73 -16.57 -12.54 -12.96
C ALA A 73 -17.90 -11.84 -13.25
N GLU A 74 -18.35 -10.98 -12.35
CA GLU A 74 -19.56 -10.17 -12.50
C GLU A 74 -19.29 -8.85 -13.24
N ALA A 75 -18.05 -8.59 -13.68
CA ALA A 75 -17.62 -7.37 -14.35
C ALA A 75 -18.08 -6.09 -13.61
N LEU A 76 -17.97 -6.10 -12.27
CA LEU A 76 -18.42 -4.98 -11.44
C LEU A 76 -17.43 -3.80 -11.55
N PRO A 77 -17.94 -2.54 -11.54
CA PRO A 77 -17.12 -1.34 -11.71
C PRO A 77 -16.24 -1.09 -10.47
N LEU A 78 -15.00 -1.50 -10.55
CA LEU A 78 -14.05 -1.46 -9.44
C LEU A 78 -12.96 -0.40 -9.70
N ALA A 79 -12.83 0.56 -8.80
CA ALA A 79 -11.74 1.51 -8.85
C ALA A 79 -10.42 0.82 -8.52
N ASN A 80 -9.43 0.96 -9.39
CA ASN A 80 -8.26 0.12 -9.55
C ASN A 80 -8.68 -1.35 -9.83
N PRO A 81 -8.53 -1.83 -11.07
CA PRO A 81 -9.09 -3.11 -11.53
C PRO A 81 -8.69 -4.31 -10.66
N ALA A 82 -9.53 -5.34 -10.58
CA ALA A 82 -9.31 -6.54 -9.75
C ALA A 82 -7.93 -7.16 -9.96
N LYS A 83 -7.42 -7.21 -11.20
CA LYS A 83 -6.06 -7.67 -11.52
C LYS A 83 -4.96 -6.85 -10.82
N VAL A 84 -5.17 -5.53 -10.66
CA VAL A 84 -4.24 -4.64 -9.94
C VAL A 84 -4.28 -4.94 -8.46
N LEU A 85 -5.48 -5.07 -7.87
CA LEU A 85 -5.64 -5.37 -6.45
C LEU A 85 -5.01 -6.72 -6.12
N ARG A 86 -5.24 -7.73 -6.95
CA ARG A 86 -4.66 -9.08 -6.79
C ARG A 86 -3.14 -9.04 -6.81
N TRP A 87 -2.55 -8.39 -7.81
CA TRP A 87 -1.12 -8.23 -7.94
C TRP A 87 -0.53 -7.46 -6.75
N ASN A 88 -1.16 -6.37 -6.37
CA ASN A 88 -0.69 -5.50 -5.28
C ASN A 88 -0.87 -6.13 -3.88
N SER A 89 -1.73 -7.15 -3.73
CA SER A 89 -1.91 -7.87 -2.46
C SER A 89 -0.64 -8.58 -1.99
N ASP A 90 0.21 -9.09 -2.92
CA ASP A 90 1.47 -9.76 -2.60
C ASP A 90 2.65 -8.85 -2.90
N LYS A 91 3.37 -8.41 -1.89
CA LYS A 91 4.53 -7.50 -2.01
C LYS A 91 5.70 -8.07 -2.83
N ALA A 92 5.60 -9.32 -3.32
CA ALA A 92 6.53 -9.86 -4.32
C ALA A 92 6.55 -9.01 -5.60
N TYR A 93 5.51 -8.20 -5.87
CA TYR A 93 5.49 -7.24 -6.96
C TYR A 93 6.69 -6.28 -6.95
N LEU A 94 7.34 -6.06 -5.80
CA LEU A 94 8.54 -5.23 -5.71
C LEU A 94 9.71 -5.82 -6.52
N ALA A 95 9.81 -7.15 -6.60
CA ALA A 95 10.82 -7.79 -7.45
C ALA A 95 10.52 -7.56 -8.94
N GLU A 96 9.26 -7.70 -9.35
CA GLU A 96 8.83 -7.44 -10.74
C GLU A 96 9.06 -5.97 -11.14
N LEU A 97 8.76 -5.01 -10.23
CA LEU A 97 9.05 -3.60 -10.46
C LEU A 97 10.56 -3.33 -10.58
N THR A 98 11.37 -4.01 -9.76
CA THR A 98 12.84 -3.91 -9.84
C THR A 98 13.35 -4.44 -11.20
N GLU A 99 12.85 -5.57 -11.66
CA GLU A 99 13.16 -6.13 -12.99
C GLU A 99 12.70 -5.21 -14.12
N ALA A 100 11.61 -4.48 -13.92
CA ALA A 100 11.12 -3.45 -14.84
C ALA A 100 11.90 -2.12 -14.78
N GLY A 101 12.97 -2.04 -13.97
CA GLY A 101 13.86 -0.90 -13.86
C GLY A 101 13.49 0.15 -12.81
N VAL A 102 12.54 -0.15 -11.92
CA VAL A 102 12.22 0.74 -10.79
C VAL A 102 13.28 0.58 -9.69
N ALA A 103 13.81 1.69 -9.21
CA ALA A 103 14.77 1.71 -8.09
C ALA A 103 14.06 1.38 -6.78
N SER A 104 13.84 0.09 -6.51
CA SER A 104 13.18 -0.40 -5.29
C SER A 104 14.18 -0.73 -4.19
N VAL A 105 13.72 -0.82 -2.95
CA VAL A 105 14.51 -1.42 -1.87
C VAL A 105 14.85 -2.86 -2.25
N PRO A 106 16.13 -3.26 -2.25
CA PRO A 106 16.52 -4.62 -2.59
C PRO A 106 15.72 -5.66 -1.79
N THR A 107 15.07 -6.58 -2.48
CA THR A 107 14.13 -7.52 -1.87
C THR A 107 14.43 -8.94 -2.30
N LEU A 108 14.56 -9.84 -1.33
CA LEU A 108 14.64 -11.29 -1.55
C LEU A 108 13.33 -11.95 -1.09
N ILE A 109 12.83 -12.87 -1.89
CA ILE A 109 11.72 -13.72 -1.51
C ILE A 109 12.31 -15.05 -1.01
N ARG A 110 11.89 -15.47 0.18
CA ARG A 110 12.27 -16.76 0.77
C ARG A 110 11.00 -17.58 0.99
N GLU A 111 10.86 -18.67 0.24
CA GLU A 111 9.67 -19.54 0.34
C GLU A 111 9.57 -20.26 1.68
N SER A 112 10.69 -20.48 2.35
CA SER A 112 10.76 -21.07 3.68
C SER A 112 11.86 -20.39 4.48
N MET A 113 11.48 -19.49 5.37
CA MET A 113 12.42 -18.70 6.16
C MET A 113 13.07 -19.56 7.26
N ASN A 114 14.39 -19.46 7.39
CA ASN A 114 15.20 -20.13 8.39
C ASN A 114 16.51 -19.35 8.61
N ASP A 115 17.33 -19.76 9.60
CA ASP A 115 18.58 -19.07 9.92
C ASP A 115 19.57 -19.04 8.73
N ALA A 116 19.66 -20.11 7.97
CA ALA A 116 20.54 -20.14 6.80
C ALA A 116 20.08 -19.15 5.71
N ALA A 117 18.77 -19.01 5.50
CA ALA A 117 18.21 -18.00 4.59
C ALA A 117 18.49 -16.57 5.09
N LEU A 118 18.44 -16.36 6.41
CA LEU A 118 18.75 -15.07 7.04
C LEU A 118 20.22 -14.71 6.85
N GLU A 119 21.15 -15.64 7.12
CA GLU A 119 22.59 -15.43 6.91
C GLU A 119 22.93 -15.19 5.44
N SER A 120 22.31 -15.95 4.55
CA SER A 120 22.45 -15.73 3.10
C SER A 120 22.00 -14.33 2.68
N ALA A 121 20.91 -13.81 3.25
CA ALA A 121 20.43 -12.48 2.95
C ALA A 121 21.38 -11.40 3.49
N ARG A 122 21.96 -11.57 4.69
CA ARG A 122 22.97 -10.67 5.24
C ARG A 122 24.19 -10.57 4.31
N ALA A 123 24.66 -11.70 3.80
CA ALA A 123 25.79 -11.75 2.88
C ALA A 123 25.47 -11.08 1.53
N ILE A 124 24.27 -11.31 0.97
CA ILE A 124 23.87 -10.75 -0.33
C ILE A 124 23.71 -9.23 -0.25
N PHE A 125 23.09 -8.72 0.85
CA PHE A 125 22.87 -7.30 1.01
C PHE A 125 24.04 -6.55 1.66
N GLU A 126 25.06 -7.26 2.10
CA GLU A 126 26.17 -6.69 2.89
C GLU A 126 25.64 -5.87 4.08
N SER A 127 24.55 -6.31 4.67
CA SER A 127 23.83 -5.62 5.73
C SER A 127 23.66 -6.52 6.96
N PRO A 128 24.12 -6.07 8.14
CA PRO A 128 23.96 -6.84 9.37
C PRO A 128 22.52 -6.79 9.92
N ARG A 129 21.75 -5.77 9.54
CA ARG A 129 20.37 -5.57 9.99
C ARG A 129 19.40 -5.79 8.82
N LEU A 130 18.41 -6.62 9.04
CA LEU A 130 17.44 -6.98 8.00
C LEU A 130 16.01 -6.68 8.47
N VAL A 131 15.15 -6.31 7.53
CA VAL A 131 13.70 -6.30 7.71
C VAL A 131 13.15 -7.57 7.10
N VAL A 132 12.42 -8.35 7.90
CA VAL A 132 11.73 -9.58 7.47
C VAL A 132 10.24 -9.37 7.65
N LYS A 133 9.45 -9.57 6.58
CA LYS A 133 8.00 -9.32 6.60
C LYS A 133 7.23 -10.33 5.76
N PRO A 134 5.96 -10.64 6.10
CA PRO A 134 5.12 -11.45 5.24
C PRO A 134 4.89 -10.76 3.89
N PRO A 135 4.75 -11.53 2.78
CA PRO A 135 4.48 -10.94 1.47
C PRO A 135 3.08 -10.30 1.41
N ILE A 136 2.10 -10.85 2.10
CA ILE A 136 0.75 -10.29 2.21
C ILE A 136 0.57 -9.82 3.65
N SER A 137 0.60 -8.51 3.86
CA SER A 137 0.53 -7.90 5.19
C SER A 137 0.10 -6.44 5.09
N GLY A 138 -0.48 -5.90 6.16
CA GLY A 138 -0.86 -4.49 6.31
C GLY A 138 -0.48 -3.97 7.69
N GLY A 139 -0.30 -2.64 7.85
CA GLY A 139 -0.02 -2.01 9.13
C GLY A 139 1.26 -2.48 9.85
N ALA A 140 2.27 -2.97 9.12
CA ALA A 140 3.49 -3.58 9.64
C ALA A 140 3.27 -4.85 10.48
N ASP A 141 2.12 -5.51 10.35
CA ASP A 141 1.85 -6.78 11.02
C ASP A 141 2.83 -7.87 10.53
N GLY A 142 3.45 -8.60 11.48
CA GLY A 142 4.47 -9.60 11.19
C GLY A 142 5.77 -9.05 10.59
N THR A 143 6.03 -7.74 10.70
CA THR A 143 7.29 -7.12 10.25
C THR A 143 8.30 -7.06 11.38
N TYR A 144 9.48 -7.62 11.14
CA TYR A 144 10.56 -7.75 12.12
C TYR A 144 11.81 -7.03 11.64
N LEU A 145 12.42 -6.26 12.54
CA LEU A 145 13.79 -5.78 12.38
C LEU A 145 14.71 -6.75 13.12
N ILE A 146 15.59 -7.41 12.38
CA ILE A 146 16.48 -8.45 12.90
C ILE A 146 17.93 -7.94 12.86
N GLY A 147 18.52 -7.79 14.02
CA GLY A 147 19.93 -7.41 14.20
C GLY A 147 20.91 -8.57 13.96
N PRO A 148 22.23 -8.30 14.08
CA PRO A 148 23.27 -9.29 13.76
C PRO A 148 23.22 -10.58 14.58
N SER A 149 22.74 -10.49 15.82
CA SER A 149 22.72 -11.61 16.78
C SER A 149 21.31 -11.98 17.21
N ASP A 150 20.28 -11.36 16.61
CA ASP A 150 18.90 -11.65 16.96
C ASP A 150 18.44 -12.96 16.31
N PRO A 151 17.73 -13.81 17.04
CA PRO A 151 17.17 -15.02 16.47
C PRO A 151 16.06 -14.68 15.48
N LEU A 152 15.82 -15.59 14.52
CA LEU A 152 14.63 -15.51 13.68
C LEU A 152 13.39 -15.70 14.54
N PRO A 153 12.37 -14.80 14.45
CA PRO A 153 11.11 -14.96 15.16
C PRO A 153 10.44 -16.29 14.84
N ALA A 154 9.94 -16.99 15.87
CA ALA A 154 9.39 -18.35 15.73
C ALA A 154 8.22 -18.41 14.71
N ASP A 155 7.42 -17.36 14.64
CA ASP A 155 6.29 -17.25 13.71
C ASP A 155 6.70 -16.90 12.27
N ALA A 156 7.98 -16.56 12.02
CA ALA A 156 8.54 -16.41 10.67
C ALA A 156 9.16 -17.72 10.15
N VAL A 157 9.53 -18.65 11.05
CA VAL A 157 10.20 -19.91 10.69
C VAL A 157 9.33 -20.74 9.77
N GLY A 158 9.89 -21.22 8.67
CA GLY A 158 9.20 -22.09 7.70
C GLY A 158 8.19 -21.37 6.81
N LYS A 159 7.92 -20.09 7.04
CA LYS A 159 6.97 -19.30 6.24
C LYS A 159 7.64 -18.62 5.05
N ARG A 160 6.83 -18.32 4.04
CA ARG A 160 7.22 -17.45 2.93
C ARG A 160 7.34 -16.01 3.45
N MET A 161 8.53 -15.42 3.31
CA MET A 161 8.84 -14.07 3.80
C MET A 161 9.59 -13.25 2.74
N LEU A 162 9.41 -11.95 2.80
CA LEU A 162 10.28 -10.97 2.13
C LEU A 162 11.39 -10.59 3.10
N VAL A 163 12.60 -10.45 2.57
CA VAL A 163 13.78 -10.01 3.29
C VAL A 163 14.39 -8.81 2.59
N GLN A 164 14.62 -7.73 3.33
CA GLN A 164 15.18 -6.47 2.83
C GLN A 164 16.32 -6.00 3.75
N PRO A 165 17.32 -5.26 3.25
CA PRO A 165 18.26 -4.59 4.13
C PRO A 165 17.51 -3.50 4.94
N TYR A 166 17.88 -3.31 6.19
CA TYR A 166 17.41 -2.15 6.94
C TYR A 166 18.09 -0.88 6.44
N LEU A 167 17.30 0.13 6.10
CA LEU A 167 17.79 1.43 5.63
C LEU A 167 17.73 2.43 6.79
N PRO A 168 18.88 2.80 7.39
CA PRO A 168 18.92 3.66 8.57
C PRO A 168 18.30 5.05 8.39
N ALA A 169 18.30 5.57 7.16
CA ALA A 169 17.71 6.87 6.84
C ALA A 169 16.23 6.99 7.23
N ILE A 170 15.50 5.87 7.40
CA ILE A 170 14.12 5.91 7.89
C ILE A 170 13.99 6.55 9.28
N ALA A 171 15.04 6.44 10.12
CA ALA A 171 15.03 7.02 11.47
C ALA A 171 15.18 8.55 11.45
N ASP A 172 15.95 9.08 10.51
CA ASP A 172 16.29 10.51 10.45
C ASP A 172 15.40 11.25 9.42
N ASP A 173 15.33 10.73 8.19
CA ASP A 173 14.60 11.34 7.07
C ASP A 173 13.12 10.91 7.03
N GLY A 174 12.79 9.79 7.66
CA GLY A 174 11.46 9.19 7.62
C GLY A 174 11.17 8.46 6.30
N GLU A 175 9.93 7.97 6.21
CA GLU A 175 9.33 7.42 5.00
C GLU A 175 8.57 8.51 4.29
N TYR A 176 8.75 8.64 2.98
CA TYR A 176 8.03 9.58 2.13
C TYR A 176 6.85 8.87 1.45
N SER A 177 5.66 9.43 1.59
CA SER A 177 4.46 8.95 0.90
C SER A 177 3.96 10.02 -0.07
N LEU A 178 3.86 9.65 -1.35
CA LEU A 178 3.36 10.50 -2.41
C LEU A 178 2.00 10.00 -2.90
N PHE A 179 1.04 10.90 -3.07
CA PHE A 179 -0.34 10.58 -3.41
C PHE A 179 -0.68 11.04 -4.82
N TYR A 180 -1.28 10.13 -5.58
CA TYR A 180 -1.71 10.34 -6.95
C TYR A 180 -3.19 9.99 -7.10
N PHE A 181 -3.94 10.84 -7.81
CA PHE A 181 -5.35 10.64 -8.11
C PHE A 181 -5.59 10.85 -9.60
N GLY A 182 -6.14 9.83 -10.27
CA GLY A 182 -6.32 9.85 -11.73
C GLY A 182 -4.99 10.10 -12.45
N GLY A 183 -3.91 9.47 -12.00
CA GLY A 183 -2.55 9.62 -12.53
C GLY A 183 -1.87 10.96 -12.24
N ARG A 184 -2.50 11.86 -11.49
CA ARG A 184 -1.98 13.21 -11.18
C ARG A 184 -1.48 13.28 -9.75
N TYR A 185 -0.29 13.85 -9.56
CA TYR A 185 0.25 14.16 -8.24
C TYR A 185 -0.68 15.11 -7.47
N SER A 186 -0.94 14.79 -6.20
CA SER A 186 -1.74 15.60 -5.28
C SER A 186 -0.88 16.24 -4.20
N HIS A 187 -0.36 15.45 -3.29
CA HIS A 187 0.39 15.89 -2.12
C HIS A 187 1.40 14.84 -1.68
N ALA A 188 2.20 15.19 -0.70
CA ALA A 188 3.15 14.27 -0.07
C ALA A 188 3.23 14.52 1.43
N ILE A 189 3.55 13.46 2.15
CA ILE A 189 3.87 13.51 3.58
C ILE A 189 5.18 12.78 3.85
N SER A 190 5.83 13.12 4.96
CA SER A 190 6.85 12.29 5.57
C SER A 190 6.30 11.66 6.85
N LYS A 191 6.60 10.40 7.07
CA LYS A 191 6.24 9.64 8.27
C LYS A 191 7.52 9.32 9.04
N HIS A 192 7.57 9.70 10.30
CA HIS A 192 8.75 9.50 11.15
C HIS A 192 8.41 8.51 12.26
N PRO A 193 9.27 7.51 12.53
CA PRO A 193 9.03 6.56 13.61
C PRO A 193 9.13 7.25 14.98
N ALA A 194 8.49 6.66 15.99
CA ALA A 194 8.73 7.03 17.37
C ALA A 194 10.18 6.72 17.78
N GLN A 195 10.69 7.40 18.80
CA GLN A 195 12.04 7.17 19.28
C GLN A 195 12.23 5.71 19.72
N GLY A 196 13.18 5.03 19.08
CA GLY A 196 13.51 3.63 19.38
C GLY A 196 12.69 2.61 18.58
N ASP A 197 11.76 3.04 17.74
CA ASP A 197 11.06 2.17 16.76
C ASP A 197 11.61 2.43 15.34
N PHE A 198 11.31 1.53 14.42
CA PHE A 198 11.59 1.64 12.99
C PHE A 198 10.29 1.74 12.16
N ARG A 199 9.15 1.44 12.79
CA ARG A 199 7.82 1.48 12.17
C ARG A 199 7.28 2.90 12.24
N VAL A 200 6.73 3.37 11.13
CA VAL A 200 6.29 4.77 10.97
C VAL A 200 4.79 4.95 11.15
N GLN A 201 4.02 3.86 11.35
CA GLN A 201 2.58 3.90 11.46
C GLN A 201 2.14 4.54 12.80
N GLU A 202 1.00 5.24 12.78
CA GLU A 202 0.43 5.97 13.93
C GLU A 202 0.26 5.08 15.17
N GLN A 203 -0.18 3.82 15.00
CA GLN A 203 -0.35 2.87 16.11
C GLN A 203 0.95 2.54 16.84
N PHE A 204 2.11 2.82 16.25
CA PHE A 204 3.43 2.69 16.87
C PHE A 204 4.01 4.04 17.30
N GLY A 205 3.18 5.09 17.34
CA GLY A 205 3.59 6.44 17.74
C GLY A 205 4.30 7.21 16.62
N GLY A 206 4.18 6.78 15.37
CA GLY A 206 4.66 7.51 14.22
C GLY A 206 4.00 8.88 14.08
N VAL A 207 4.70 9.82 13.46
CA VAL A 207 4.22 11.19 13.23
C VAL A 207 4.31 11.54 11.76
N GLU A 208 3.19 12.01 11.20
CA GLU A 208 3.09 12.46 9.83
C GLU A 208 3.24 13.98 9.71
N ARG A 209 3.88 14.43 8.64
CA ARG A 209 4.06 15.86 8.33
C ARG A 209 3.84 16.10 6.84
N SER A 210 3.11 17.15 6.51
CA SER A 210 3.04 17.63 5.12
C SER A 210 4.42 18.10 4.64
N ILE A 211 4.79 17.70 3.43
CA ILE A 211 6.07 18.10 2.81
C ILE A 211 5.86 18.48 1.34
N TYR A 212 6.84 19.21 0.79
CA TYR A 212 7.01 19.30 -0.66
C TYR A 212 7.75 18.06 -1.16
N ALA A 213 7.14 17.32 -2.08
CA ALA A 213 7.80 16.16 -2.67
C ALA A 213 9.05 16.58 -3.45
N PRO A 214 10.25 16.07 -3.14
CA PRO A 214 11.44 16.26 -3.94
C PRO A 214 11.22 15.81 -5.39
N ALA A 215 11.91 16.44 -6.33
CA ALA A 215 11.72 16.13 -7.76
C ALA A 215 12.13 14.69 -8.12
N ASP A 216 13.18 14.17 -7.50
CA ASP A 216 13.65 12.79 -7.63
C ASP A 216 12.66 11.78 -7.03
N ALA A 217 12.01 12.10 -5.91
CA ALA A 217 10.94 11.30 -5.33
C ALA A 217 9.73 11.21 -6.30
N ARG A 218 9.33 12.34 -6.89
CA ARG A 218 8.24 12.35 -7.87
C ARG A 218 8.57 11.55 -9.12
N ALA A 219 9.80 11.69 -9.64
CA ALA A 219 10.25 10.92 -10.79
C ALA A 219 10.24 9.41 -10.52
N LEU A 220 10.66 8.97 -9.33
CA LEU A 220 10.60 7.56 -8.93
C LEU A 220 9.15 7.07 -8.85
N ALA A 221 8.25 7.85 -8.23
CA ALA A 221 6.83 7.48 -8.11
C ALA A 221 6.17 7.32 -9.49
N GLU A 222 6.41 8.26 -10.41
CA GLU A 222 5.90 8.21 -11.78
C GLU A 222 6.46 7.01 -12.54
N THR A 223 7.76 6.71 -12.35
CA THR A 223 8.40 5.52 -12.94
C THR A 223 7.76 4.22 -12.42
N ALA A 224 7.48 4.13 -11.13
CA ALA A 224 6.82 2.95 -10.52
C ALA A 224 5.41 2.74 -11.07
N MET A 225 4.61 3.80 -11.20
CA MET A 225 3.25 3.71 -11.77
C MET A 225 3.27 3.33 -13.25
N VAL A 226 4.19 3.88 -14.03
CA VAL A 226 4.36 3.52 -15.46
C VAL A 226 4.79 2.07 -15.59
N ALA A 227 5.68 1.58 -14.72
CA ALA A 227 6.10 0.18 -14.72
C ALA A 227 4.92 -0.74 -14.37
N ALA A 228 4.13 -0.41 -13.36
CA ALA A 228 2.92 -1.15 -13.01
C ALA A 228 1.92 -1.21 -14.18
N ASP A 229 1.70 -0.10 -14.88
CA ASP A 229 0.84 -0.09 -16.06
C ASP A 229 1.41 -0.99 -17.19
N ARG A 230 2.70 -0.94 -17.45
CA ARG A 230 3.33 -1.82 -18.46
C ARG A 230 3.19 -3.31 -18.14
N LEU A 231 3.33 -3.66 -16.85
CA LEU A 231 3.20 -5.06 -16.40
C LEU A 231 1.75 -5.55 -16.46
N LEU A 232 0.79 -4.69 -16.13
CA LEU A 232 -0.59 -5.08 -15.94
C LEU A 232 -1.53 -4.63 -17.06
N GLY A 233 -1.15 -3.64 -17.88
CA GLY A 233 -2.05 -3.02 -18.85
C GLY A 233 -3.29 -2.44 -18.16
N CYS A 234 -3.11 -1.76 -17.02
CA CYS A 234 -4.21 -1.29 -16.19
C CYS A 234 -4.70 0.11 -16.51
N GLY A 235 -3.94 0.85 -17.34
CA GLY A 235 -4.25 2.24 -17.64
C GLY A 235 -4.05 3.17 -16.43
N THR A 236 -4.79 4.26 -16.43
CA THR A 236 -4.69 5.25 -15.35
C THR A 236 -5.39 4.78 -14.09
N LEU A 237 -4.65 4.64 -13.00
CA LEU A 237 -5.18 4.29 -11.69
C LEU A 237 -6.01 5.42 -11.10
N THR A 238 -7.11 5.09 -10.43
CA THR A 238 -7.98 6.06 -9.75
C THR A 238 -7.25 6.73 -8.59
N TYR A 239 -6.49 5.94 -7.84
CA TYR A 239 -5.63 6.41 -6.75
C TYR A 239 -4.38 5.52 -6.62
N ALA A 240 -3.33 6.10 -6.09
CA ALA A 240 -2.11 5.39 -5.70
C ALA A 240 -1.43 6.15 -4.56
N ARG A 241 -0.83 5.41 -3.61
CA ARG A 241 0.16 5.90 -2.66
C ARG A 241 1.49 5.23 -2.94
N VAL A 242 2.52 6.02 -3.08
CA VAL A 242 3.88 5.54 -3.38
C VAL A 242 4.75 5.85 -2.18
N ASP A 243 5.17 4.80 -1.47
CA ASP A 243 6.00 4.91 -0.27
C ASP A 243 7.46 4.64 -0.62
N MET A 244 8.35 5.50 -0.15
CA MET A 244 9.77 5.44 -0.46
C MET A 244 10.64 5.92 0.70
N VAL A 245 11.88 5.51 0.69
CA VAL A 245 12.89 5.86 1.70
C VAL A 245 14.20 6.17 1.00
N ARG A 246 15.07 6.98 1.60
CA ARG A 246 16.43 7.19 1.10
C ARG A 246 17.33 6.03 1.50
N ASP A 247 18.22 5.62 0.61
CA ASP A 247 19.29 4.71 0.91
C ASP A 247 20.50 5.45 1.52
N GLY A 248 21.60 4.71 1.79
CA GLY A 248 22.82 5.27 2.36
C GLY A 248 23.54 6.30 1.48
N GLU A 249 23.18 6.40 0.21
CA GLU A 249 23.70 7.38 -0.75
C GLU A 249 22.76 8.58 -0.91
N GLY A 250 21.63 8.59 -0.18
CA GLY A 250 20.60 9.63 -0.25
C GLY A 250 19.68 9.49 -1.46
N THR A 251 19.75 8.37 -2.20
CA THR A 251 18.87 8.10 -3.35
C THR A 251 17.54 7.48 -2.88
N PHE A 252 16.43 7.93 -3.44
CA PHE A 252 15.15 7.32 -3.12
C PHE A 252 15.03 5.91 -3.67
N ARG A 253 14.49 5.02 -2.83
CA ARG A 253 14.13 3.64 -3.16
C ARG A 253 12.65 3.42 -2.89
N LEU A 254 11.94 2.85 -3.87
CA LEU A 254 10.55 2.45 -3.67
C LEU A 254 10.49 1.38 -2.58
N MET A 255 9.71 1.63 -1.55
CA MET A 255 9.49 0.71 -0.44
C MET A 255 8.17 -0.04 -0.57
N GLU A 256 7.13 0.67 -1.02
CA GLU A 256 5.81 0.10 -1.24
C GLU A 256 5.01 0.92 -2.27
N LEU A 257 4.16 0.23 -3.03
CA LEU A 257 3.16 0.84 -3.90
C LEU A 257 1.80 0.36 -3.40
N GLU A 258 0.98 1.26 -2.85
CA GLU A 258 -0.32 0.91 -2.29
C GLU A 258 -1.45 1.32 -3.24
N LEU A 259 -2.12 0.31 -3.78
CA LEU A 259 -3.17 0.45 -4.80
C LEU A 259 -4.52 -0.13 -4.36
N ILE A 260 -4.61 -0.69 -3.15
CA ILE A 260 -5.82 -1.33 -2.60
C ILE A 260 -6.51 -0.38 -1.64
N GLU A 261 -5.96 -0.23 -0.42
CA GLU A 261 -6.62 0.45 0.69
C GLU A 261 -5.69 1.46 1.40
N PRO A 262 -4.96 2.30 0.66
CA PRO A 262 -4.06 3.26 1.28
C PRO A 262 -4.80 4.25 2.16
N SER A 263 -4.27 4.55 3.34
CA SER A 263 -4.62 5.77 4.03
C SER A 263 -4.21 6.95 3.16
N LEU A 264 -5.18 7.73 2.69
CA LEU A 264 -4.97 8.78 1.69
C LEU A 264 -4.56 10.13 2.28
N PHE A 265 -4.61 10.30 3.60
CA PHE A 265 -4.22 11.53 4.30
C PHE A 265 -4.75 12.81 3.64
N LEU A 266 -6.04 12.80 3.23
CA LEU A 266 -6.69 13.86 2.45
C LEU A 266 -6.71 15.22 3.17
N HIS A 267 -6.55 15.24 4.49
CA HIS A 267 -6.43 16.47 5.27
C HIS A 267 -5.10 17.22 5.03
N PHE A 268 -4.09 16.57 4.44
CA PHE A 268 -2.86 17.23 3.97
C PHE A 268 -2.94 17.66 2.50
N ALA A 269 -3.98 17.26 1.76
CA ALA A 269 -4.13 17.67 0.36
C ALA A 269 -4.41 19.18 0.26
N PRO A 270 -3.71 19.94 -0.61
CA PRO A 270 -3.83 21.40 -0.70
C PRO A 270 -5.21 21.86 -1.19
N ASP A 271 -5.96 20.98 -1.85
CA ASP A 271 -7.31 21.21 -2.36
C ASP A 271 -8.39 20.47 -1.53
N GLU A 272 -8.05 20.11 -0.28
CA GLU A 272 -8.91 19.37 0.64
C GLU A 272 -9.48 18.06 0.06
N GLY A 273 -8.79 17.46 -0.92
CA GLY A 273 -9.17 16.21 -1.58
C GLY A 273 -10.04 16.38 -2.84
N ALA A 274 -10.18 17.59 -3.38
CA ALA A 274 -10.98 17.82 -4.60
C ALA A 274 -10.44 17.04 -5.80
N LEU A 275 -9.12 16.87 -5.93
CA LEU A 275 -8.52 16.06 -6.99
C LEU A 275 -8.90 14.58 -6.85
N PHE A 276 -8.93 14.03 -5.63
CA PHE A 276 -9.41 12.70 -5.36
C PHE A 276 -10.87 12.53 -5.80
N ALA A 277 -11.76 13.44 -5.35
CA ALA A 277 -13.18 13.38 -5.73
C ALA A 277 -13.37 13.45 -7.25
N LYS A 278 -12.54 14.24 -7.94
CA LYS A 278 -12.56 14.33 -9.42
C LYS A 278 -12.12 13.02 -10.07
N ALA A 279 -11.07 12.36 -9.55
CA ALA A 279 -10.60 11.08 -10.06
C ALA A 279 -11.65 9.98 -9.90
N VAL A 280 -12.28 9.89 -8.72
CA VAL A 280 -13.37 8.94 -8.46
C VAL A 280 -14.55 9.17 -9.43
N LYS A 281 -14.95 10.42 -9.67
CA LYS A 281 -16.01 10.74 -10.63
C LYS A 281 -15.66 10.38 -12.07
N ALA A 282 -14.38 10.53 -12.45
CA ALA A 282 -13.91 10.19 -13.79
C ALA A 282 -13.90 8.67 -14.03
N SER A 283 -13.46 7.87 -13.03
CA SER A 283 -13.49 6.39 -13.10
C SER A 283 -14.91 5.86 -13.30
N ASN A 284 -15.87 6.46 -12.63
CA ASN A 284 -17.29 6.08 -12.78
C ASN A 284 -17.87 6.37 -14.20
N GLN A 285 -17.24 7.21 -15.00
CA GLN A 285 -17.70 7.56 -16.35
C GLN A 285 -16.98 6.75 -17.44
N ALA A 286 -15.83 6.19 -17.16
CA ALA A 286 -15.02 5.47 -18.15
C ALA A 286 -15.56 4.07 -18.46
N ASP A 287 -16.34 3.48 -17.56
CA ASP A 287 -16.92 2.13 -17.68
C ASP A 287 -18.36 2.15 -18.26
N ARG A 288 -18.85 3.33 -18.70
CA ARG A 288 -20.16 3.49 -19.38
C ARG A 288 -19.95 3.74 -20.87
#